data_9e3521d5b093cf016354173478c1993c
#
_entry.id   9e3521d5b093cf016354173478c1993c
#
_cell.length_a   1.000
_cell.length_b   1.000
_cell.length_c   1.000
_cell.angle_alpha   90.00
_cell.angle_beta   90.00
_cell.angle_gamma   90.00
#
_symmetry.space_group_name_H-M   'P 1'
#
loop_
_entity.id
_entity.type
_entity.pdbx_description
1 polymer ?
#
loop_
_entity_poly.entity_id
_entity_poly.type
_entity_poly.pdbx_seq_one_letter_code
_entity_poly.pdbx_strand_id
1 'polypeptide(L)'
;MGAGDAPHKILNVQDDGTLGENHTDGISFLPYVHNVDSFGYDTSNLPTELQGQKESWGWLLDSRYSGKVGIVNDPTIGLFDLALAAQAKGFMQFQDIGAMTEYELDDLFNLLIELTQLNHFNGFWTSVPESVEFMKSGRVAIESMFSPAVSALNGQDIPVTFAAPKEGYRGWHGVMCLSSATNGRMKDVAYEYMNWWLSGWPGAFIARQGYYISNPQRSAKYLSQAEWNYWYEGKVASEALKGTDGKISVKKGAQRTGGSYESRLSNVAVWNTVMPTYEYSLQKWYEFITA
;
A
#
# COMPACT_ATOMS: atom_id res chain seq x y z
N MET A 1 16.06 -2.63 1.13
CA MET A 1 15.06 -3.19 0.21
C MET A 1 15.20 -2.42 -1.08
N GLY A 2 15.40 -3.10 -2.20
CA GLY A 2 15.65 -2.45 -3.49
C GLY A 2 14.36 -2.19 -4.24
N ALA A 3 14.39 -1.18 -5.10
CA ALA A 3 13.42 -1.04 -6.18
C ALA A 3 13.70 -2.07 -7.29
N GLY A 4 12.69 -2.45 -8.05
CA GLY A 4 12.81 -3.37 -9.17
C GLY A 4 12.59 -4.84 -8.80
N ASP A 5 13.09 -5.70 -9.62
CA ASP A 5 12.76 -7.14 -9.68
C ASP A 5 13.22 -7.97 -8.48
N ALA A 6 13.92 -7.36 -7.51
CA ALA A 6 14.47 -8.06 -6.38
C ALA A 6 14.01 -7.41 -5.06
N PRO A 7 12.86 -7.82 -4.52
CA PRO A 7 12.38 -7.34 -3.22
C PRO A 7 13.37 -7.61 -2.07
N HIS A 8 14.38 -8.41 -2.30
CA HIS A 8 15.46 -8.73 -1.37
C HIS A 8 16.80 -8.06 -1.74
N LYS A 9 16.83 -7.22 -2.78
CA LYS A 9 18.03 -6.45 -3.13
C LYS A 9 18.33 -5.45 -2.03
N ILE A 10 19.51 -5.54 -1.44
CA ILE A 10 19.98 -4.61 -0.41
C ILE A 10 20.58 -3.40 -1.11
N LEU A 11 20.04 -2.23 -0.83
CA LEU A 11 20.62 -0.96 -1.24
C LEU A 11 21.13 -0.20 -0.02
N ASN A 12 22.29 0.41 -0.19
CA ASN A 12 22.94 1.22 0.83
C ASN A 12 22.91 2.68 0.36
N VAL A 13 22.75 3.61 1.30
CA VAL A 13 22.91 5.05 1.00
C VAL A 13 24.42 5.31 0.83
N GLN A 14 24.80 5.75 -0.35
CA GLN A 14 26.19 6.08 -0.69
C GLN A 14 26.56 7.46 -0.11
N ASP A 15 27.84 7.81 -0.11
CA ASP A 15 28.35 9.08 0.44
C ASP A 15 27.76 10.32 -0.25
N ASP A 16 27.34 10.20 -1.50
CA ASP A 16 26.67 11.25 -2.27
C ASP A 16 25.15 11.30 -2.06
N GLY A 17 24.60 10.44 -1.17
CA GLY A 17 23.19 10.36 -0.88
C GLY A 17 22.38 9.50 -1.83
N THR A 18 22.97 8.96 -2.89
CA THR A 18 22.29 8.04 -3.82
C THR A 18 22.14 6.65 -3.21
N LEU A 19 21.26 5.82 -3.80
CA LEU A 19 21.13 4.42 -3.43
C LEU A 19 22.00 3.54 -4.36
N GLY A 20 22.83 2.68 -3.77
CA GLY A 20 23.70 1.78 -4.50
C GLY A 20 23.88 0.44 -3.80
N GLU A 21 24.44 -0.53 -4.52
CA GLU A 21 24.68 -1.89 -4.01
C GLU A 21 25.96 -1.99 -3.17
N ASN A 22 26.85 -0.99 -3.26
CA ASN A 22 28.10 -1.00 -2.49
C ASN A 22 27.80 -0.89 -1.01
N HIS A 23 28.42 -1.77 -0.23
CA HIS A 23 28.33 -1.71 1.23
C HIS A 23 28.98 -0.43 1.74
N THR A 24 28.31 0.22 2.69
CA THR A 24 28.81 1.42 3.39
C THR A 24 28.98 1.11 4.88
N ASP A 25 29.92 1.77 5.55
CA ASP A 25 30.21 1.55 6.98
C ASP A 25 29.09 2.03 7.91
N GLY A 26 28.18 2.86 7.41
CA GLY A 26 27.05 3.40 8.14
C GLY A 26 25.69 2.93 7.58
N ILE A 27 24.68 2.89 8.43
CA ILE A 27 23.28 2.67 8.07
C ILE A 27 22.54 3.96 8.34
N SER A 28 22.07 4.63 7.27
CA SER A 28 21.33 5.89 7.39
C SER A 28 19.90 5.72 7.88
N PHE A 29 19.29 4.55 7.63
CA PHE A 29 17.94 4.22 8.08
C PHE A 29 17.79 2.72 8.33
N LEU A 30 16.86 2.36 9.21
CA LEU A 30 16.50 0.99 9.52
C LEU A 30 15.09 0.71 9.02
N PRO A 31 14.88 -0.11 7.98
CA PRO A 31 13.55 -0.55 7.58
C PRO A 31 12.94 -1.38 8.72
N TYR A 32 11.70 -1.04 9.15
CA TYR A 32 11.06 -1.78 10.23
C TYR A 32 9.72 -2.40 9.85
N VAL A 33 8.99 -1.77 8.95
CA VAL A 33 7.68 -2.22 8.47
C VAL A 33 7.60 -2.10 6.95
N HIS A 34 6.87 -3.01 6.31
CA HIS A 34 6.61 -2.93 4.88
C HIS A 34 5.30 -3.63 4.53
N ASN A 35 4.78 -3.31 3.37
CA ASN A 35 3.65 -4.00 2.78
C ASN A 35 3.61 -3.77 1.27
N VAL A 36 2.65 -4.40 0.64
CA VAL A 36 2.18 -4.08 -0.69
C VAL A 36 0.72 -3.69 -0.60
N ASP A 37 0.38 -2.55 -1.17
CA ASP A 37 -0.96 -1.99 -1.17
C ASP A 37 -1.60 -2.03 -2.56
N SER A 38 -2.91 -1.89 -2.56
CA SER A 38 -3.76 -2.02 -3.72
C SER A 38 -5.00 -1.14 -3.56
N PHE A 39 -6.02 -1.43 -4.31
CA PHE A 39 -7.36 -0.87 -4.14
C PHE A 39 -8.30 -1.90 -3.53
N GLY A 40 -9.36 -1.39 -2.90
CA GLY A 40 -10.48 -2.20 -2.42
C GLY A 40 -11.74 -1.92 -3.21
N TYR A 41 -12.60 -2.91 -3.35
CA TYR A 41 -13.89 -2.75 -4.00
C TYR A 41 -14.97 -3.56 -3.31
N ASP A 42 -16.18 -3.02 -3.30
CA ASP A 42 -17.37 -3.72 -2.82
C ASP A 42 -17.81 -4.76 -3.85
N THR A 43 -17.75 -6.03 -3.47
CA THR A 43 -18.12 -7.15 -4.36
C THR A 43 -19.58 -7.19 -4.70
N SER A 44 -20.46 -6.59 -3.89
CA SER A 44 -21.89 -6.48 -4.18
C SER A 44 -22.21 -5.44 -5.26
N ASN A 45 -21.28 -4.51 -5.48
CA ASN A 45 -21.36 -3.45 -6.50
C ASN A 45 -20.40 -3.67 -7.68
N LEU A 46 -19.85 -4.89 -7.82
CA LEU A 46 -18.97 -5.23 -8.94
C LEU A 46 -19.76 -5.26 -10.25
N PRO A 47 -19.42 -4.41 -11.25
CA PRO A 47 -20.04 -4.44 -12.57
C PRO A 47 -20.00 -5.81 -13.20
N THR A 48 -21.10 -6.22 -13.82
CA THR A 48 -21.27 -7.57 -14.40
C THR A 48 -20.15 -7.93 -15.38
N GLU A 49 -19.71 -6.96 -16.18
CA GLU A 49 -18.67 -7.13 -17.19
C GLU A 49 -17.27 -7.35 -16.58
N LEU A 50 -17.09 -7.01 -15.30
CA LEU A 50 -15.83 -7.24 -14.57
C LEU A 50 -15.83 -8.55 -13.80
N GLN A 51 -16.98 -9.19 -13.65
CA GLN A 51 -17.09 -10.46 -12.94
C GLN A 51 -16.26 -11.54 -13.65
N GLY A 52 -15.41 -12.23 -12.89
CA GLY A 52 -14.51 -13.25 -13.42
C GLY A 52 -13.29 -12.73 -14.17
N GLN A 53 -13.14 -11.43 -14.34
CA GLN A 53 -11.90 -10.85 -14.85
C GLN A 53 -10.82 -10.81 -13.76
N LYS A 54 -9.55 -10.83 -14.18
CA LYS A 54 -8.44 -10.51 -13.28
C LYS A 54 -8.51 -9.04 -12.88
N GLU A 55 -8.36 -8.78 -11.60
CA GLU A 55 -8.33 -7.42 -11.05
C GLU A 55 -7.22 -6.59 -11.69
N SER A 56 -7.48 -5.32 -11.90
CA SER A 56 -6.58 -4.38 -12.58
C SER A 56 -6.68 -3.00 -11.94
N TRP A 57 -5.56 -2.32 -11.76
CA TRP A 57 -5.54 -0.92 -11.34
C TRP A 57 -6.43 -0.05 -12.23
N GLY A 58 -6.54 -0.41 -13.52
CA GLY A 58 -7.39 0.29 -14.46
C GLY A 58 -8.87 0.36 -14.07
N TRP A 59 -9.33 -0.42 -13.09
CA TRP A 59 -10.69 -0.32 -12.58
C TRP A 59 -10.95 1.02 -11.86
N LEU A 60 -9.93 1.64 -11.26
CA LEU A 60 -10.05 2.96 -10.64
C LEU A 60 -10.41 4.07 -11.64
N LEU A 61 -10.08 3.91 -12.92
CA LEU A 61 -10.42 4.86 -14.00
C LEU A 61 -11.44 4.28 -14.98
N ASP A 62 -12.20 3.26 -14.58
CA ASP A 62 -13.22 2.66 -15.41
C ASP A 62 -14.53 3.45 -15.30
N SER A 63 -15.11 3.84 -16.45
CA SER A 63 -16.33 4.64 -16.50
C SER A 63 -17.54 3.98 -15.81
N ARG A 64 -17.52 2.64 -15.64
CA ARG A 64 -18.55 1.91 -14.92
C ARG A 64 -18.59 2.22 -13.42
N TYR A 65 -17.49 2.74 -12.88
CA TYR A 65 -17.41 3.22 -11.50
C TYR A 65 -17.52 4.75 -11.39
N SER A 66 -17.85 5.46 -12.48
CA SER A 66 -17.98 6.93 -12.44
C SER A 66 -18.92 7.39 -11.33
N GLY A 67 -18.48 8.37 -10.53
CA GLY A 67 -19.20 8.86 -9.36
C GLY A 67 -19.13 7.93 -8.13
N LYS A 68 -18.30 6.87 -8.19
CA LYS A 68 -18.16 5.87 -7.12
C LYS A 68 -16.71 5.51 -6.79
N VAL A 69 -15.77 6.35 -7.19
CA VAL A 69 -14.33 6.13 -6.97
C VAL A 69 -13.83 7.01 -5.84
N GLY A 70 -13.12 6.40 -4.88
CA GLY A 70 -12.40 7.10 -3.81
C GLY A 70 -10.88 6.98 -3.99
N ILE A 71 -10.16 8.03 -3.64
CA ILE A 71 -8.68 8.03 -3.72
C ILE A 71 -8.11 8.55 -2.40
N VAL A 72 -7.01 7.95 -1.97
CA VAL A 72 -6.25 8.48 -0.84
C VAL A 72 -5.70 9.86 -1.18
N ASN A 73 -5.97 10.85 -0.33
CA ASN A 73 -5.47 12.21 -0.49
C ASN A 73 -4.03 12.32 0.02
N ASP A 74 -3.14 11.67 -0.68
CA ASP A 74 -1.70 11.73 -0.44
C ASP A 74 -0.97 11.63 -1.79
N PRO A 75 -0.26 12.69 -2.23
CA PRO A 75 0.45 12.69 -3.51
C PRO A 75 1.57 11.67 -3.59
N THR A 76 2.09 11.19 -2.45
CA THR A 76 3.11 10.13 -2.43
C THR A 76 2.52 8.71 -2.50
N ILE A 77 1.20 8.59 -2.50
CA ILE A 77 0.46 7.33 -2.53
C ILE A 77 -0.56 7.34 -3.69
N GLY A 78 -1.55 8.22 -3.63
CA GLY A 78 -2.65 8.28 -4.59
C GLY A 78 -2.19 8.58 -6.01
N LEU A 79 -1.12 9.37 -6.18
CA LEU A 79 -0.52 9.62 -7.49
C LEU A 79 0.00 8.33 -8.14
N PHE A 80 0.68 7.47 -7.37
CA PHE A 80 1.16 6.19 -7.88
C PHE A 80 0.01 5.24 -8.23
N ASP A 81 -1.05 5.20 -7.41
CA ASP A 81 -2.23 4.40 -7.69
C ASP A 81 -2.92 4.83 -8.98
N LEU A 82 -3.02 6.15 -9.21
CA LEU A 82 -3.62 6.71 -10.42
C LEU A 82 -2.72 6.57 -11.65
N ALA A 83 -1.39 6.67 -11.50
CA ALA A 83 -0.46 6.40 -12.59
C ALA A 83 -0.53 4.92 -13.03
N LEU A 84 -0.54 3.98 -12.08
CA LEU A 84 -0.78 2.56 -12.36
C LEU A 84 -2.13 2.35 -13.06
N ALA A 85 -3.17 3.06 -12.64
CA ALA A 85 -4.50 2.97 -13.23
C ALA A 85 -4.53 3.50 -14.68
N ALA A 86 -3.90 4.64 -14.93
CA ALA A 86 -3.81 5.25 -16.27
C ALA A 86 -3.03 4.34 -17.23
N GLN A 87 -1.91 3.78 -16.78
CA GLN A 87 -1.13 2.83 -17.57
C GLN A 87 -1.90 1.53 -17.84
N ALA A 88 -2.57 0.97 -16.83
CA ALA A 88 -3.37 -0.24 -16.96
C ALA A 88 -4.58 -0.08 -17.90
N LYS A 89 -5.13 1.14 -18.02
CA LYS A 89 -6.19 1.49 -18.99
C LYS A 89 -5.64 1.76 -20.38
N GLY A 90 -4.32 1.88 -20.53
CA GLY A 90 -3.69 2.24 -21.80
C GLY A 90 -3.87 3.72 -22.17
N PHE A 91 -4.21 4.59 -21.22
CA PHE A 91 -4.29 6.02 -21.45
C PHE A 91 -2.92 6.66 -21.60
N MET A 92 -1.95 6.11 -20.88
CA MET A 92 -0.57 6.58 -20.86
C MET A 92 0.40 5.40 -20.75
N GLN A 93 1.65 5.67 -21.07
CA GLN A 93 2.78 4.78 -20.82
C GLN A 93 3.88 5.59 -20.16
N PHE A 94 4.30 5.20 -18.96
CA PHE A 94 5.39 5.83 -18.23
C PHE A 94 6.70 5.13 -18.51
N GLN A 95 7.79 5.89 -18.54
CA GLN A 95 9.12 5.33 -18.58
C GLN A 95 9.47 4.68 -17.23
N ASP A 96 9.18 5.40 -16.14
CA ASP A 96 9.32 4.93 -14.76
C ASP A 96 8.30 5.67 -13.87
N ILE A 97 7.29 4.95 -13.39
CA ILE A 97 6.29 5.53 -12.48
C ILE A 97 6.94 6.05 -11.19
N GLY A 98 8.07 5.46 -10.75
CA GLY A 98 8.83 5.92 -9.58
C GLY A 98 9.61 7.21 -9.80
N ALA A 99 9.76 7.68 -11.05
CA ALA A 99 10.53 8.85 -11.43
C ALA A 99 9.90 9.61 -12.61
N MET A 100 8.58 9.85 -12.54
CA MET A 100 7.84 10.54 -13.60
C MET A 100 8.43 11.92 -13.87
N THR A 101 8.57 12.26 -15.15
CA THR A 101 8.95 13.57 -15.62
C THR A 101 7.80 14.58 -15.44
N GLU A 102 8.11 15.89 -15.46
CA GLU A 102 7.07 16.93 -15.43
C GLU A 102 6.09 16.80 -16.59
N TYR A 103 6.56 16.39 -17.77
CA TYR A 103 5.72 16.17 -18.94
C TYR A 103 4.73 14.99 -18.71
N GLU A 104 5.19 13.86 -18.19
CA GLU A 104 4.34 12.73 -17.84
C GLU A 104 3.33 13.10 -16.73
N LEU A 105 3.75 13.93 -15.76
CA LEU A 105 2.87 14.47 -14.73
C LEU A 105 1.80 15.39 -15.33
N ASP A 106 2.15 16.29 -16.23
CA ASP A 106 1.19 17.16 -16.90
C ASP A 106 0.12 16.37 -17.66
N ASP A 107 0.52 15.38 -18.44
CA ASP A 107 -0.41 14.53 -19.18
C ASP A 107 -1.32 13.76 -18.23
N LEU A 108 -0.77 13.19 -17.15
CA LEU A 108 -1.55 12.46 -16.16
C LEU A 108 -2.55 13.39 -15.46
N PHE A 109 -2.11 14.52 -14.95
CA PHE A 109 -3.00 15.43 -14.23
C PHE A 109 -4.05 16.09 -15.11
N ASN A 110 -3.75 16.37 -16.37
CA ASN A 110 -4.78 16.82 -17.34
C ASN A 110 -5.90 15.78 -17.49
N LEU A 111 -5.55 14.49 -17.64
CA LEU A 111 -6.52 13.40 -17.65
C LEU A 111 -7.34 13.33 -16.36
N LEU A 112 -6.67 13.42 -15.19
CA LEU A 112 -7.34 13.30 -13.89
C LEU A 112 -8.27 14.48 -13.61
N ILE A 113 -7.88 15.70 -13.97
CA ILE A 113 -8.72 16.90 -13.86
C ILE A 113 -9.95 16.78 -14.76
N GLU A 114 -9.79 16.33 -15.99
CA GLU A 114 -10.94 16.07 -16.90
C GLU A 114 -11.91 15.06 -16.27
N LEU A 115 -11.41 13.96 -15.73
CA LEU A 115 -12.24 12.96 -15.05
C LEU A 115 -12.93 13.52 -13.79
N THR A 116 -12.27 14.41 -13.04
CA THR A 116 -12.88 15.09 -11.89
C THR A 116 -14.04 15.97 -12.33
N GLN A 117 -13.86 16.78 -13.40
CA GLN A 117 -14.90 17.62 -13.97
C GLN A 117 -16.09 16.81 -14.50
N LEU A 118 -15.85 15.56 -14.91
CA LEU A 118 -16.90 14.61 -15.29
C LEU A 118 -17.50 13.84 -14.07
N ASN A 119 -17.18 14.27 -12.85
CA ASN A 119 -17.63 13.65 -11.60
C ASN A 119 -17.25 12.16 -11.47
N HIS A 120 -16.10 11.75 -11.98
CA HIS A 120 -15.63 10.37 -11.86
C HIS A 120 -15.30 10.01 -10.42
N PHE A 121 -14.56 10.88 -9.71
CA PHE A 121 -14.19 10.71 -8.32
C PHE A 121 -15.28 11.24 -7.38
N ASN A 122 -15.55 10.52 -6.28
CA ASN A 122 -16.57 10.92 -5.30
C ASN A 122 -15.96 11.16 -3.90
N GLY A 123 -14.66 11.20 -3.79
CA GLY A 123 -13.99 11.61 -2.55
C GLY A 123 -12.52 11.31 -2.49
N PHE A 124 -11.86 12.15 -1.73
CA PHE A 124 -10.45 12.03 -1.38
C PHE A 124 -10.35 11.87 0.12
N TRP A 125 -9.91 10.72 0.61
CA TRP A 125 -9.83 10.40 2.03
C TRP A 125 -8.41 10.56 2.56
N THR A 126 -8.28 10.91 3.86
CA THR A 126 -7.00 11.19 4.54
C THR A 126 -6.70 10.23 5.68
N SER A 127 -7.66 9.40 6.05
CA SER A 127 -7.50 8.47 7.18
C SER A 127 -8.23 7.15 6.94
N VAL A 128 -7.74 6.07 7.56
CA VAL A 128 -8.40 4.75 7.49
C VAL A 128 -9.88 4.79 7.93
N PRO A 129 -10.26 5.49 9.02
CA PRO A 129 -11.68 5.63 9.37
C PRO A 129 -12.52 6.30 8.28
N GLU A 130 -11.98 7.29 7.59
CA GLU A 130 -12.68 7.99 6.51
C GLU A 130 -12.86 7.09 5.28
N SER A 131 -11.83 6.33 4.87
CA SER A 131 -11.92 5.30 3.84
C SER A 131 -13.00 4.27 4.17
N VAL A 132 -13.02 3.77 5.42
CA VAL A 132 -14.07 2.83 5.88
C VAL A 132 -15.46 3.46 5.74
N GLU A 133 -15.64 4.72 6.11
CA GLU A 133 -16.94 5.40 6.03
C GLU A 133 -17.37 5.64 4.59
N PHE A 134 -16.46 5.97 3.68
CA PHE A 134 -16.77 6.13 2.26
C PHE A 134 -17.36 4.86 1.64
N MET A 135 -16.73 3.73 1.91
CA MET A 135 -17.20 2.44 1.42
C MET A 135 -18.50 2.00 2.12
N LYS A 136 -18.55 2.14 3.45
CA LYS A 136 -19.70 1.75 4.27
C LYS A 136 -20.97 2.51 3.94
N SER A 137 -20.89 3.81 3.70
CA SER A 137 -22.02 4.66 3.32
C SER A 137 -22.48 4.45 1.87
N GLY A 138 -21.74 3.67 1.07
CA GLY A 138 -21.98 3.52 -0.36
C GLY A 138 -21.66 4.78 -1.18
N ARG A 139 -20.94 5.72 -0.57
CA ARG A 139 -20.41 6.90 -1.28
C ARG A 139 -19.49 6.47 -2.41
N VAL A 140 -18.64 5.48 -2.17
CA VAL A 140 -17.79 4.86 -3.17
C VAL A 140 -18.06 3.34 -3.24
N ALA A 141 -17.74 2.73 -4.37
CA ALA A 141 -17.79 1.30 -4.59
C ALA A 141 -16.39 0.70 -4.84
N ILE A 142 -15.43 1.55 -5.15
CA ILE A 142 -14.02 1.22 -5.36
C ILE A 142 -13.17 2.39 -4.88
N GLU A 143 -12.05 2.09 -4.22
CA GLU A 143 -11.10 3.13 -3.81
C GLU A 143 -9.68 2.60 -3.63
N SER A 144 -8.65 3.46 -3.78
CA SER A 144 -7.34 3.12 -3.23
C SER A 144 -7.50 2.87 -1.73
N MET A 145 -6.90 1.79 -1.19
CA MET A 145 -7.27 1.33 0.14
C MET A 145 -6.08 0.72 0.88
N PHE A 146 -6.09 0.84 2.21
CA PHE A 146 -5.12 0.16 3.07
C PHE A 146 -5.72 -1.11 3.69
N SER A 147 -4.90 -2.14 3.88
CA SER A 147 -5.32 -3.41 4.49
C SER A 147 -6.15 -3.27 5.77
N PRO A 148 -5.88 -2.34 6.71
CA PRO A 148 -6.71 -2.16 7.90
C PRO A 148 -8.16 -1.78 7.60
N ALA A 149 -8.41 -0.97 6.54
CA ALA A 149 -9.77 -0.61 6.14
C ALA A 149 -10.56 -1.84 5.66
N VAL A 150 -9.94 -2.68 4.83
CA VAL A 150 -10.56 -3.95 4.39
C VAL A 150 -10.91 -4.85 5.58
N SER A 151 -9.98 -4.98 6.52
CA SER A 151 -10.21 -5.78 7.73
C SER A 151 -11.37 -5.23 8.56
N ALA A 152 -11.46 -3.90 8.71
CA ALA A 152 -12.53 -3.24 9.45
C ALA A 152 -13.90 -3.39 8.76
N LEU A 153 -13.96 -3.30 7.44
CA LEU A 153 -15.18 -3.46 6.66
C LEU A 153 -15.68 -4.91 6.70
N ASN A 154 -14.79 -5.86 6.44
CA ASN A 154 -15.14 -7.29 6.52
C ASN A 154 -15.56 -7.73 7.93
N GLY A 155 -14.98 -7.10 8.97
CA GLY A 155 -15.40 -7.30 10.36
C GLY A 155 -16.81 -6.75 10.68
N GLN A 156 -17.35 -5.87 9.81
CA GLN A 156 -18.72 -5.33 9.87
C GLN A 156 -19.66 -5.97 8.85
N ASP A 157 -19.29 -7.10 8.27
CA ASP A 157 -20.05 -7.83 7.23
C ASP A 157 -20.26 -7.03 5.92
N ILE A 158 -19.43 -6.04 5.66
CA ILE A 158 -19.41 -5.32 4.38
C ILE A 158 -18.47 -6.08 3.43
N PRO A 159 -18.95 -6.55 2.26
CA PRO A 159 -18.21 -7.50 1.42
C PRO A 159 -17.19 -6.78 0.54
N VAL A 160 -16.06 -6.40 1.13
CA VAL A 160 -14.96 -5.73 0.42
C VAL A 160 -13.83 -6.71 0.14
N THR A 161 -13.35 -6.70 -1.10
CA THR A 161 -12.14 -7.41 -1.52
C THR A 161 -11.00 -6.42 -1.67
N PHE A 162 -9.83 -6.78 -1.13
CA PHE A 162 -8.56 -6.11 -1.42
C PHE A 162 -7.97 -6.73 -2.67
N ALA A 163 -7.83 -5.97 -3.74
CA ALA A 163 -7.48 -6.50 -5.05
C ALA A 163 -6.05 -7.08 -5.11
N ALA A 164 -5.86 -8.07 -5.98
CA ALA A 164 -4.56 -8.56 -6.42
C ALA A 164 -4.36 -8.20 -7.91
N PRO A 165 -3.97 -6.95 -8.22
CA PRO A 165 -3.94 -6.48 -9.59
C PRO A 165 -2.98 -7.28 -10.46
N LYS A 166 -3.37 -7.56 -11.69
CA LYS A 166 -2.54 -8.28 -12.66
C LYS A 166 -1.26 -7.52 -13.02
N GLU A 167 -1.25 -6.21 -12.87
CA GLU A 167 -0.09 -5.34 -13.07
C GLU A 167 0.91 -5.41 -11.92
N GLY A 168 0.50 -5.93 -10.76
CA GLY A 168 1.26 -5.94 -9.52
C GLY A 168 0.81 -4.87 -8.53
N TYR A 169 1.41 -4.88 -7.38
CA TYR A 169 1.07 -4.01 -6.24
C TYR A 169 1.92 -2.74 -6.23
N ARG A 170 1.48 -1.74 -5.46
CA ARG A 170 2.31 -0.64 -5.00
C ARG A 170 2.99 -1.05 -3.69
N GLY A 171 4.31 -1.21 -3.72
CA GLY A 171 5.13 -1.54 -2.55
C GLY A 171 5.51 -0.32 -1.74
N TRP A 172 5.62 -0.45 -0.42
CA TRP A 172 6.13 0.59 0.46
C TRP A 172 6.85 0.00 1.67
N HIS A 173 7.69 0.80 2.28
CA HIS A 173 8.35 0.46 3.54
C HIS A 173 8.47 1.69 4.43
N GLY A 174 8.28 1.48 5.73
CA GLY A 174 8.57 2.46 6.76
C GLY A 174 9.98 2.29 7.28
N VAL A 175 10.65 3.41 7.55
CA VAL A 175 12.01 3.42 8.06
C VAL A 175 12.10 4.21 9.36
N MET A 176 13.03 3.83 10.21
CA MET A 176 13.44 4.59 11.38
C MET A 176 14.80 5.20 11.12
N CYS A 177 14.91 6.50 11.36
CA CYS A 177 16.18 7.23 11.28
C CYS A 177 16.51 7.77 12.67
N LEU A 178 17.80 7.84 12.96
CA LEU A 178 18.30 8.50 14.16
C LEU A 178 18.95 9.83 13.76
N SER A 179 18.48 10.93 14.38
CA SER A 179 19.10 12.24 14.14
C SER A 179 20.58 12.22 14.51
N SER A 180 21.43 12.81 13.66
CA SER A 180 22.86 12.96 13.93
C SER A 180 23.17 13.77 15.21
N ALA A 181 22.23 14.59 15.66
CA ALA A 181 22.32 15.34 16.90
C ALA A 181 22.08 14.47 18.17
N THR A 182 21.56 13.25 18.01
CA THR A 182 21.25 12.37 19.15
C THR A 182 22.51 11.74 19.70
N ASN A 183 22.74 11.94 21.01
CA ASN A 183 23.93 11.40 21.69
C ASN A 183 23.62 10.90 23.09
N GLY A 184 24.63 10.30 23.75
CA GLY A 184 24.57 9.80 25.12
C GLY A 184 23.37 8.87 25.36
N ARG A 185 22.76 8.96 26.52
CA ARG A 185 21.64 8.12 26.94
C ARG A 185 20.44 8.12 25.95
N MET A 186 20.19 9.25 25.26
CA MET A 186 19.10 9.30 24.28
C MET A 186 19.38 8.42 23.06
N LYS A 187 20.64 8.34 22.66
CA LYS A 187 21.05 7.43 21.58
C LYS A 187 20.86 5.96 21.99
N ASP A 188 21.22 5.61 23.19
CA ASP A 188 21.06 4.23 23.69
C ASP A 188 19.58 3.83 23.76
N VAL A 189 18.71 4.72 24.28
CA VAL A 189 17.26 4.51 24.33
C VAL A 189 16.67 4.39 22.93
N ALA A 190 17.12 5.19 21.96
CA ALA A 190 16.66 5.10 20.57
C ALA A 190 17.01 3.74 19.95
N TYR A 191 18.22 3.23 20.18
CA TYR A 191 18.61 1.89 19.72
C TYR A 191 17.81 0.77 20.40
N GLU A 192 17.51 0.89 21.69
CA GLU A 192 16.64 -0.07 22.41
C GLU A 192 15.23 -0.08 21.79
N TYR A 193 14.67 1.09 21.47
CA TYR A 193 13.38 1.20 20.82
C TYR A 193 13.38 0.59 19.41
N MET A 194 14.41 0.86 18.60
CA MET A 194 14.57 0.24 17.28
C MET A 194 14.69 -1.28 17.39
N ASN A 195 15.46 -1.79 18.34
CA ASN A 195 15.60 -3.22 18.59
C ASN A 195 14.29 -3.86 19.07
N TRP A 196 13.51 -3.14 19.89
CA TRP A 196 12.19 -3.61 20.31
C TRP A 196 11.26 -3.78 19.09
N TRP A 197 11.23 -2.81 18.17
CA TRP A 197 10.45 -2.94 16.94
C TRP A 197 10.81 -4.20 16.14
N LEU A 198 12.08 -4.56 16.11
CA LEU A 198 12.58 -5.73 15.38
C LEU A 198 12.56 -7.03 16.21
N SER A 199 12.10 -6.99 17.46
CA SER A 199 12.11 -8.15 18.36
C SER A 199 11.13 -9.26 17.99
N GLY A 200 10.15 -8.95 17.17
CA GLY A 200 9.13 -9.87 16.65
C GLY A 200 7.74 -9.68 17.26
N TRP A 201 7.61 -9.30 18.53
CA TRP A 201 6.31 -9.02 19.12
C TRP A 201 5.55 -7.88 18.38
N PRO A 202 6.16 -6.71 18.11
CA PRO A 202 5.52 -5.69 17.30
C PRO A 202 5.13 -6.19 15.91
N GLY A 203 5.98 -7.05 15.33
CA GLY A 203 5.68 -7.66 14.04
C GLY A 203 4.46 -8.57 14.05
N ALA A 204 4.25 -9.34 15.10
CA ALA A 204 3.04 -10.13 15.27
C ALA A 204 1.81 -9.24 15.46
N PHE A 205 1.95 -8.12 16.19
CA PHE A 205 0.88 -7.15 16.37
C PHE A 205 0.45 -6.53 15.04
N ILE A 206 1.39 -6.02 14.25
CA ILE A 206 1.06 -5.40 12.95
C ILE A 206 0.66 -6.41 11.88
N ALA A 207 1.10 -7.68 11.96
CA ALA A 207 0.65 -8.73 11.05
C ALA A 207 -0.86 -8.94 11.15
N ARG A 208 -1.47 -8.78 12.33
CA ARG A 208 -2.93 -8.83 12.53
C ARG A 208 -3.67 -7.67 11.86
N GLN A 209 -2.95 -6.66 11.39
CA GLN A 209 -3.44 -5.54 10.56
C GLN A 209 -3.10 -5.72 9.07
N GLY A 210 -2.42 -6.82 8.72
CA GLY A 210 -2.04 -7.13 7.34
C GLY A 210 -0.66 -6.61 6.92
N TYR A 211 0.14 -6.06 7.83
CA TYR A 211 1.49 -5.55 7.58
C TYR A 211 2.59 -6.53 7.97
N TYR A 212 3.82 -6.26 7.57
CA TYR A 212 4.98 -7.11 7.84
C TYR A 212 6.12 -6.31 8.44
N ILE A 213 6.90 -6.92 9.33
CA ILE A 213 8.19 -6.35 9.77
C ILE A 213 9.33 -6.83 8.86
N SER A 214 10.46 -6.12 8.91
CA SER A 214 11.65 -6.44 8.10
C SER A 214 12.29 -7.79 8.40
N ASN A 215 11.99 -8.38 9.56
CA ASN A 215 12.40 -9.74 9.89
C ASN A 215 11.17 -10.59 10.28
N PRO A 216 10.43 -11.14 9.29
CA PRO A 216 9.21 -11.90 9.52
C PRO A 216 9.38 -13.09 10.47
N GLN A 217 10.52 -13.79 10.40
CA GLN A 217 10.78 -14.99 11.20
C GLN A 217 10.78 -14.70 12.71
N ARG A 218 11.14 -13.48 13.10
CA ARG A 218 11.08 -13.08 14.52
C ARG A 218 9.63 -12.97 15.02
N SER A 219 8.67 -12.71 14.14
CA SER A 219 7.25 -12.62 14.49
C SER A 219 6.61 -14.00 14.70
N ALA A 220 7.14 -15.04 14.06
CA ALA A 220 6.54 -16.38 14.05
C ALA A 220 6.25 -16.92 15.47
N LYS A 221 7.15 -16.68 16.42
CA LYS A 221 6.97 -17.14 17.81
C LYS A 221 5.87 -16.41 18.60
N TYR A 222 5.34 -15.33 18.08
CA TYR A 222 4.28 -14.51 18.70
C TYR A 222 2.95 -14.61 17.96
N LEU A 223 2.90 -15.42 16.90
CA LEU A 223 1.71 -15.75 16.13
C LEU A 223 1.32 -17.20 16.39
N SER A 224 0.02 -17.49 16.39
CA SER A 224 -0.44 -18.87 16.32
C SER A 224 -0.09 -19.46 14.94
N GLN A 225 -0.11 -20.78 14.83
CA GLN A 225 0.11 -21.45 13.55
C GLN A 225 -0.96 -21.04 12.50
N ALA A 226 -2.19 -20.81 12.95
CA ALA A 226 -3.28 -20.36 12.07
C ALA A 226 -3.04 -18.94 11.55
N GLU A 227 -2.57 -18.02 12.43
CA GLU A 227 -2.20 -16.66 12.04
C GLU A 227 -1.01 -16.66 11.08
N TRP A 228 0.05 -17.43 11.38
CA TRP A 228 1.20 -17.54 10.48
C TRP A 228 0.79 -18.07 9.11
N ASN A 229 0.05 -19.17 9.08
CA ASN A 229 -0.44 -19.78 7.84
C ASN A 229 -1.24 -18.79 6.99
N TYR A 230 -2.10 -17.99 7.62
CA TYR A 230 -2.91 -17.00 6.90
C TYR A 230 -2.08 -15.79 6.44
N TRP A 231 -1.37 -15.15 7.36
CA TRP A 231 -0.70 -13.87 7.08
C TRP A 231 0.57 -14.00 6.23
N TYR A 232 1.34 -15.08 6.42
CA TYR A 232 2.62 -15.27 5.74
C TYR A 232 2.59 -16.35 4.66
N GLU A 233 1.90 -17.45 4.91
CA GLU A 233 1.85 -18.56 3.95
C GLU A 233 0.72 -18.43 2.93
N GLY A 234 -0.21 -17.47 3.09
CA GLY A 234 -1.36 -17.27 2.20
C GLY A 234 -2.37 -18.40 2.20
N LYS A 235 -2.36 -19.25 3.23
CA LYS A 235 -3.28 -20.38 3.37
C LYS A 235 -4.66 -19.90 3.80
N VAL A 236 -5.68 -20.70 3.51
CA VAL A 236 -7.04 -20.49 4.00
C VAL A 236 -7.04 -20.48 5.53
N ALA A 237 -7.75 -19.52 6.13
CA ALA A 237 -7.89 -19.41 7.58
C ALA A 237 -8.59 -20.67 8.14
N SER A 238 -7.88 -21.48 8.90
CA SER A 238 -8.40 -22.71 9.51
C SER A 238 -9.36 -22.44 10.66
N GLU A 239 -9.30 -21.24 11.23
CA GLU A 239 -10.16 -20.73 12.30
C GLU A 239 -10.38 -19.22 12.12
N ALA A 240 -11.29 -18.63 12.88
CA ALA A 240 -11.46 -17.17 12.90
C ALA A 240 -10.27 -16.52 13.60
N LEU A 241 -9.65 -15.51 12.96
CA LEU A 241 -8.51 -14.81 13.51
C LEU A 241 -8.93 -13.44 14.06
N LYS A 242 -8.33 -13.09 15.20
CA LYS A 242 -8.60 -11.80 15.86
C LYS A 242 -7.65 -10.71 15.37
N GLY A 243 -8.18 -9.52 15.21
CA GLY A 243 -7.41 -8.30 15.03
C GLY A 243 -6.79 -7.81 16.35
N THR A 244 -6.13 -6.67 16.27
CA THR A 244 -5.44 -6.05 17.43
C THR A 244 -6.40 -5.53 18.51
N ASP A 245 -7.67 -5.32 18.15
CA ASP A 245 -8.76 -4.95 19.06
C ASP A 245 -9.46 -6.15 19.72
N GLY A 246 -9.01 -7.37 19.43
CA GLY A 246 -9.56 -8.62 19.93
C GLY A 246 -10.84 -9.10 19.23
N LYS A 247 -11.37 -8.33 18.27
CA LYS A 247 -12.52 -8.74 17.45
C LYS A 247 -12.07 -9.63 16.28
N ILE A 248 -13.00 -10.37 15.70
CA ILE A 248 -12.72 -11.19 14.51
C ILE A 248 -12.47 -10.24 13.33
N SER A 249 -11.25 -10.28 12.77
CA SER A 249 -10.85 -9.56 11.57
C SER A 249 -10.80 -10.46 10.33
N VAL A 250 -10.61 -11.77 10.54
CA VAL A 250 -10.58 -12.78 9.48
C VAL A 250 -11.52 -13.91 9.85
N LYS A 251 -12.50 -14.18 9.00
CA LYS A 251 -13.44 -15.30 9.21
C LYS A 251 -12.77 -16.63 8.87
N LYS A 252 -13.16 -17.70 9.55
CA LYS A 252 -12.77 -19.06 9.15
C LYS A 252 -13.16 -19.31 7.69
N GLY A 253 -12.26 -19.90 6.93
CA GLY A 253 -12.44 -20.16 5.50
C GLY A 253 -12.05 -19.00 4.58
N ALA A 254 -11.73 -17.81 5.12
CA ALA A 254 -11.24 -16.70 4.32
C ALA A 254 -9.83 -17.00 3.78
N GLN A 255 -9.54 -16.50 2.58
CA GLN A 255 -8.23 -16.57 1.97
C GLN A 255 -7.73 -15.16 1.69
N ARG A 256 -6.45 -14.91 1.97
CA ARG A 256 -5.82 -13.62 1.68
C ARG A 256 -5.60 -13.47 0.17
N THR A 257 -6.08 -12.38 -0.39
CA THR A 257 -5.86 -12.05 -1.81
C THR A 257 -4.37 -11.90 -2.10
N GLY A 258 -3.93 -12.38 -3.26
CA GLY A 258 -2.53 -12.35 -3.67
C GLY A 258 -1.65 -13.45 -3.08
N GLY A 259 -2.19 -14.29 -2.17
CA GLY A 259 -1.49 -15.47 -1.66
C GLY A 259 -0.52 -15.16 -0.52
N SER A 260 0.66 -15.79 -0.55
CA SER A 260 1.68 -15.71 0.49
C SER A 260 2.38 -14.34 0.56
N TYR A 261 3.10 -14.13 1.64
CA TYR A 261 4.03 -13.00 1.79
C TYR A 261 4.97 -12.88 0.58
N GLU A 262 5.61 -13.98 0.20
CA GLU A 262 6.54 -14.01 -0.91
C GLU A 262 5.86 -13.73 -2.25
N SER A 263 4.71 -14.35 -2.52
CA SER A 263 3.94 -14.11 -3.76
C SER A 263 3.53 -12.66 -3.92
N ARG A 264 3.13 -12.01 -2.84
CA ARG A 264 2.72 -10.60 -2.85
C ARG A 264 3.90 -9.67 -3.09
N LEU A 265 5.03 -9.88 -2.39
CA LEU A 265 6.21 -9.02 -2.50
C LEU A 265 7.01 -9.25 -3.78
N SER A 266 6.93 -10.42 -4.39
CA SER A 266 7.53 -10.66 -5.71
C SER A 266 6.73 -10.04 -6.87
N ASN A 267 5.50 -9.59 -6.61
CA ASN A 267 4.61 -8.98 -7.60
C ASN A 267 4.39 -7.48 -7.33
N VAL A 268 5.46 -6.72 -7.18
CA VAL A 268 5.42 -5.26 -6.99
C VAL A 268 5.64 -4.56 -8.32
N ALA A 269 4.68 -3.74 -8.74
CA ALA A 269 4.76 -2.94 -9.96
C ALA A 269 5.60 -1.68 -9.76
N VAL A 270 5.47 -1.03 -8.61
CA VAL A 270 6.23 0.17 -8.25
C VAL A 270 6.43 0.24 -6.75
N TRP A 271 7.58 0.74 -6.31
CA TRP A 271 7.83 1.09 -4.91
C TRP A 271 7.58 2.57 -4.69
N ASN A 272 6.94 2.92 -3.57
CA ASN A 272 6.83 4.32 -3.16
C ASN A 272 8.22 4.93 -3.03
N THR A 273 8.40 6.08 -3.65
CA THR A 273 9.63 6.85 -3.61
C THR A 273 9.32 8.35 -3.61
N VAL A 274 10.28 9.16 -3.19
CA VAL A 274 10.23 10.60 -3.41
C VAL A 274 10.88 10.86 -4.77
N MET A 275 10.06 11.24 -5.74
CA MET A 275 10.50 11.50 -7.11
C MET A 275 11.36 12.76 -7.19
N PRO A 276 12.27 12.89 -8.17
CA PRO A 276 12.98 14.13 -8.44
C PRO A 276 12.04 15.33 -8.68
N THR A 277 10.84 15.05 -9.24
CA THR A 277 9.78 16.02 -9.55
C THR A 277 8.76 16.19 -8.42
N TYR A 278 9.11 15.84 -7.18
CA TYR A 278 8.18 15.80 -6.04
C TYR A 278 7.47 17.15 -5.80
N GLU A 279 8.22 18.26 -5.75
CA GLU A 279 7.64 19.59 -5.55
C GLU A 279 6.61 19.94 -6.63
N TYR A 280 6.92 19.61 -7.89
CA TYR A 280 6.00 19.78 -9.00
C TYR A 280 4.74 18.91 -8.86
N SER A 281 4.92 17.66 -8.47
CA SER A 281 3.80 16.73 -8.26
C SER A 281 2.86 17.18 -7.15
N LEU A 282 3.37 17.82 -6.08
CA LEU A 282 2.55 18.40 -5.01
C LEU A 282 1.63 19.51 -5.54
N GLN A 283 2.18 20.42 -6.35
CA GLN A 283 1.38 21.50 -6.93
C GLN A 283 0.26 20.92 -7.81
N LYS A 284 0.59 20.01 -8.70
CA LYS A 284 -0.36 19.38 -9.61
C LYS A 284 -1.42 18.56 -8.87
N TRP A 285 -1.03 17.87 -7.81
CA TRP A 285 -1.98 17.15 -6.95
C TRP A 285 -3.02 18.08 -6.35
N TYR A 286 -2.59 19.24 -5.84
CA TYR A 286 -3.50 20.22 -5.30
C TYR A 286 -4.48 20.76 -6.36
N GLU A 287 -4.01 21.04 -7.56
CA GLU A 287 -4.86 21.44 -8.69
C GLU A 287 -5.93 20.37 -9.00
N PHE A 288 -5.53 19.11 -9.01
CA PHE A 288 -6.41 17.97 -9.28
C PHE A 288 -7.51 17.80 -8.22
N ILE A 289 -7.17 17.78 -6.94
CA ILE A 289 -8.16 17.51 -5.89
C ILE A 289 -9.11 18.67 -5.64
N THR A 290 -8.84 19.84 -6.22
CA THR A 290 -9.68 21.04 -6.11
C THR A 290 -10.40 21.40 -7.41
N ALA A 291 -10.23 20.63 -8.48
CA ALA A 291 -10.86 20.82 -9.80
C ALA A 291 -12.38 20.39 -9.85
#